data_939a4e592022f4c4b8e357e6a0506895
#
_entry.id   939a4e592022f4c4b8e357e6a0506895
#
_cell.length_a   1.000
_cell.length_b   1.000
_cell.length_c   1.000
_cell.angle_alpha   90.00
_cell.angle_beta   90.00
_cell.angle_gamma   90.00
#
_symmetry.space_group_name_H-M   'P 1'
#
loop_
_entity.id
_entity.type
_entity.pdbx_description
1 polymer ?
#
loop_
_entity_poly.entity_id
_entity_poly.type
_entity_poly.pdbx_seq_one_letter_code
_entity_poly.pdbx_strand_id
1 'polypeptide(L)'
;MTDARALVPKDKCDGSHIEELRRLSDDEIEPILPRLLAWIQDINWPVAAELLPVLAQRQTALLPLIRKILRVEETDDVWKYWILTSLAPLFSEESVQSLRPVLERTVTAPTRGEIEEEVTGAAASLLRKRKGRDWQPPRSRVEWGSTERKDSHEG
;
A
#
# COMPACT_ATOMS: atom_id res chain seq x y z
N MET A 1 -12.35 -18.20 -23.04
CA MET A 1 -12.24 -17.65 -21.70
C MET A 1 -10.77 -17.52 -21.31
N THR A 2 -10.38 -16.36 -20.87
CA THR A 2 -8.98 -16.11 -20.53
C THR A 2 -8.63 -16.69 -19.17
N ASP A 3 -7.50 -17.39 -19.11
CA ASP A 3 -6.98 -17.86 -17.83
C ASP A 3 -6.29 -16.69 -17.16
N ALA A 4 -6.88 -16.19 -16.07
CA ALA A 4 -6.34 -15.03 -15.37
C ALA A 4 -4.89 -15.23 -14.94
N ARG A 5 -4.51 -16.47 -14.63
CA ARG A 5 -3.13 -16.74 -14.22
C ARG A 5 -2.13 -16.43 -15.31
N ALA A 6 -2.54 -16.52 -16.58
CA ALA A 6 -1.66 -16.20 -17.70
C ALA A 6 -1.40 -14.70 -17.78
N LEU A 7 -2.21 -13.88 -17.11
CA LEU A 7 -2.07 -12.43 -17.15
C LEU A 7 -1.16 -11.89 -16.05
N VAL A 8 -0.79 -12.71 -15.08
CA VAL A 8 0.12 -12.28 -14.02
C VAL A 8 1.47 -11.93 -14.63
N PRO A 9 2.05 -10.77 -14.27
CA PRO A 9 3.37 -10.41 -14.82
C PRO A 9 4.40 -11.51 -14.55
N LYS A 10 5.22 -11.75 -15.54
CA LYS A 10 6.23 -12.81 -15.46
C LYS A 10 7.54 -12.30 -14.90
N ASP A 11 7.77 -10.98 -15.02
CA ASP A 11 8.96 -10.37 -14.44
C ASP A 11 8.64 -8.91 -14.15
N LYS A 12 9.61 -8.22 -13.55
CA LYS A 12 9.38 -6.86 -13.05
C LYS A 12 9.12 -5.82 -14.13
N CYS A 13 9.35 -6.17 -15.37
CA CYS A 13 9.14 -5.27 -16.50
C CYS A 13 7.95 -5.69 -17.36
N ASP A 14 7.23 -6.75 -16.97
CA ASP A 14 6.18 -7.31 -17.81
C ASP A 14 4.85 -6.60 -17.60
N GLY A 15 4.65 -5.50 -18.33
CA GLY A 15 3.38 -4.79 -18.32
C GLY A 15 2.46 -5.17 -19.46
N SER A 16 2.70 -6.31 -20.10
CA SER A 16 1.99 -6.67 -21.34
C SER A 16 0.50 -6.91 -21.15
N HIS A 17 0.04 -7.25 -19.95
CA HIS A 17 -1.35 -7.63 -19.72
C HIS A 17 -2.10 -6.71 -18.77
N ILE A 18 -1.56 -5.51 -18.53
CA ILE A 18 -2.18 -4.60 -17.55
C ILE A 18 -3.62 -4.24 -17.94
N GLU A 19 -3.86 -3.91 -19.22
CA GLU A 19 -5.21 -3.57 -19.66
C GLU A 19 -6.18 -4.74 -19.50
N GLU A 20 -5.71 -5.93 -19.79
CA GLU A 20 -6.55 -7.11 -19.64
C GLU A 20 -6.89 -7.36 -18.18
N LEU A 21 -5.90 -7.17 -17.29
CA LEU A 21 -6.15 -7.32 -15.85
C LEU A 21 -7.22 -6.34 -15.37
N ARG A 22 -7.21 -5.11 -15.90
CA ARG A 22 -8.18 -4.11 -15.51
C ARG A 22 -9.61 -4.51 -15.87
N ARG A 23 -9.76 -5.32 -16.90
CA ARG A 23 -11.07 -5.69 -17.43
C ARG A 23 -11.63 -6.98 -16.83
N LEU A 24 -10.83 -7.71 -16.05
CA LEU A 24 -11.32 -8.93 -15.43
C LEU A 24 -12.43 -8.60 -14.43
N SER A 25 -13.39 -9.52 -14.32
CA SER A 25 -14.41 -9.41 -13.28
C SER A 25 -13.76 -9.66 -11.92
N ASP A 26 -14.47 -9.30 -10.86
CA ASP A 26 -13.97 -9.54 -9.51
C ASP A 26 -13.74 -11.03 -9.27
N ASP A 27 -14.64 -11.88 -9.77
CA ASP A 27 -14.47 -13.32 -9.61
C ASP A 27 -13.25 -13.85 -10.36
N GLU A 28 -12.97 -13.25 -11.52
CA GLU A 28 -11.84 -13.72 -12.32
C GLU A 28 -10.50 -13.30 -11.73
N ILE A 29 -10.42 -12.11 -11.16
CA ILE A 29 -9.15 -11.58 -10.67
C ILE A 29 -8.82 -12.04 -9.25
N GLU A 30 -9.86 -12.37 -8.47
CA GLU A 30 -9.65 -12.67 -7.06
C GLU A 30 -8.59 -13.76 -6.82
N PRO A 31 -8.59 -14.87 -7.55
CA PRO A 31 -7.59 -15.92 -7.29
C PRO A 31 -6.16 -15.49 -7.52
N ILE A 32 -5.93 -14.46 -8.35
CA ILE A 32 -4.56 -14.02 -8.64
C ILE A 32 -4.17 -12.76 -7.90
N LEU A 33 -5.07 -12.16 -7.12
CA LEU A 33 -4.74 -10.95 -6.37
C LEU A 33 -3.51 -11.10 -5.48
N PRO A 34 -3.32 -12.23 -4.76
CA PRO A 34 -2.10 -12.36 -3.97
C PRO A 34 -0.83 -12.24 -4.80
N ARG A 35 -0.84 -12.79 -6.01
CA ARG A 35 0.32 -12.70 -6.88
C ARG A 35 0.54 -11.29 -7.41
N LEU A 36 -0.54 -10.58 -7.69
CA LEU A 36 -0.43 -9.20 -8.14
C LEU A 36 0.07 -8.31 -7.01
N LEU A 37 -0.43 -8.52 -5.80
CA LEU A 37 -0.01 -7.74 -4.65
C LEU A 37 1.45 -7.97 -4.32
N ALA A 38 1.97 -9.17 -4.59
CA ALA A 38 3.37 -9.47 -4.34
C ALA A 38 4.31 -8.59 -5.16
N TRP A 39 3.86 -8.07 -6.30
CA TRP A 39 4.69 -7.18 -7.09
C TRP A 39 4.90 -5.81 -6.44
N ILE A 40 4.13 -5.48 -5.41
CA ILE A 40 4.30 -4.23 -4.68
C ILE A 40 5.39 -4.35 -3.59
N GLN A 41 6.06 -5.49 -3.52
CA GLN A 41 7.18 -5.64 -2.59
C GLN A 41 8.32 -4.67 -2.90
N ASP A 42 8.40 -4.20 -4.14
CA ASP A 42 9.35 -3.17 -4.50
C ASP A 42 8.68 -2.24 -5.51
N ILE A 43 8.30 -1.06 -5.04
CA ILE A 43 7.58 -0.10 -5.87
C ILE A 43 8.44 0.42 -7.03
N ASN A 44 9.75 0.21 -6.96
CA ASN A 44 10.65 0.65 -8.02
C ASN A 44 10.64 -0.28 -9.23
N TRP A 45 10.07 -1.46 -9.11
CA TRP A 45 9.88 -2.31 -10.27
C TRP A 45 8.86 -1.67 -11.21
N PRO A 46 9.16 -1.59 -12.51
CA PRO A 46 8.24 -0.90 -13.45
C PRO A 46 6.81 -1.42 -13.39
N VAL A 47 6.62 -2.73 -13.28
CA VAL A 47 5.27 -3.30 -13.28
C VAL A 47 4.49 -2.92 -12.01
N ALA A 48 5.19 -2.64 -10.91
CA ALA A 48 4.52 -2.29 -9.66
C ALA A 48 3.69 -1.02 -9.84
N ALA A 49 4.28 0.01 -10.42
CA ALA A 49 3.56 1.26 -10.64
C ALA A 49 2.34 1.07 -11.54
N GLU A 50 2.47 0.21 -12.53
CA GLU A 50 1.37 -0.06 -13.45
C GLU A 50 0.25 -0.85 -12.78
N LEU A 51 0.58 -1.68 -11.79
CA LEU A 51 -0.41 -2.47 -11.10
C LEU A 51 -1.18 -1.70 -10.04
N LEU A 52 -0.66 -0.57 -9.57
CA LEU A 52 -1.33 0.18 -8.50
C LEU A 52 -2.79 0.52 -8.84
N PRO A 53 -3.11 1.09 -10.02
CA PRO A 53 -4.51 1.37 -10.33
C PRO A 53 -5.36 0.10 -10.43
N VAL A 54 -4.80 -0.98 -10.95
CA VAL A 54 -5.52 -2.25 -11.04
C VAL A 54 -5.89 -2.73 -9.63
N LEU A 55 -4.92 -2.70 -8.73
CA LEU A 55 -5.14 -3.14 -7.35
C LEU A 55 -6.12 -2.22 -6.63
N ALA A 56 -6.00 -0.91 -6.84
CA ALA A 56 -6.89 0.04 -6.17
C ALA A 56 -8.36 -0.19 -6.56
N GLN A 57 -8.61 -0.64 -7.78
CA GLN A 57 -9.97 -0.96 -8.22
C GLN A 57 -10.53 -2.17 -7.50
N ARG A 58 -9.68 -2.97 -6.90
CA ARG A 58 -10.07 -4.22 -6.22
C ARG A 58 -9.86 -4.12 -4.72
N GLN A 59 -9.92 -2.91 -4.19
CA GLN A 59 -9.55 -2.66 -2.80
C GLN A 59 -10.34 -3.52 -1.81
N THR A 60 -11.62 -3.71 -2.03
CA THR A 60 -12.42 -4.51 -1.10
C THR A 60 -11.90 -5.93 -1.00
N ALA A 61 -11.58 -6.54 -2.15
CA ALA A 61 -11.07 -7.91 -2.16
C ALA A 61 -9.65 -7.99 -1.59
N LEU A 62 -8.90 -6.88 -1.63
CA LEU A 62 -7.54 -6.86 -1.10
C LEU A 62 -7.48 -6.69 0.41
N LEU A 63 -8.53 -6.18 1.04
CA LEU A 63 -8.47 -5.88 2.47
C LEU A 63 -8.05 -7.07 3.33
N PRO A 64 -8.60 -8.28 3.13
CA PRO A 64 -8.15 -9.42 3.95
C PRO A 64 -6.67 -9.74 3.74
N LEU A 65 -6.19 -9.62 2.51
CA LEU A 65 -4.79 -9.88 2.20
C LEU A 65 -3.89 -8.85 2.86
N ILE A 66 -4.28 -7.59 2.80
CA ILE A 66 -3.48 -6.52 3.40
C ILE A 66 -3.47 -6.66 4.91
N ARG A 67 -4.60 -7.01 5.53
CA ARG A 67 -4.62 -7.24 6.97
C ARG A 67 -3.63 -8.33 7.36
N LYS A 68 -3.54 -9.38 6.56
CA LYS A 68 -2.62 -10.47 6.84
C LYS A 68 -1.17 -10.02 6.71
N ILE A 69 -0.87 -9.23 5.69
CA ILE A 69 0.49 -8.74 5.49
C ILE A 69 0.90 -7.78 6.60
N LEU A 70 -0.03 -6.99 7.11
CA LEU A 70 0.29 -6.00 8.14
C LEU A 70 0.38 -6.60 9.54
N ARG A 71 0.31 -7.92 9.67
CA ARG A 71 0.45 -8.56 10.97
C ARG A 71 1.91 -8.61 11.41
N VAL A 72 2.07 -8.82 12.70
CA VAL A 72 3.40 -8.94 13.32
C VAL A 72 4.22 -10.06 12.67
N GLU A 73 3.53 -11.15 12.29
CA GLU A 73 4.20 -12.33 11.75
C GLU A 73 4.87 -12.09 10.40
N GLU A 74 4.38 -11.12 9.65
CA GLU A 74 5.00 -10.81 8.36
C GLU A 74 6.28 -10.01 8.60
N THR A 75 7.38 -10.48 8.03
CA THR A 75 8.68 -9.86 8.27
C THR A 75 9.19 -9.01 7.10
N ASP A 76 8.43 -8.97 6.00
CA ASP A 76 8.81 -8.11 4.89
C ASP A 76 8.26 -6.71 5.14
N ASP A 77 8.99 -5.93 5.93
CA ASP A 77 8.53 -4.63 6.35
C ASP A 77 8.61 -3.60 5.23
N VAL A 78 9.48 -3.81 4.26
CA VAL A 78 9.53 -2.96 3.07
C VAL A 78 8.23 -3.10 2.27
N TRP A 79 7.72 -4.31 2.17
CA TRP A 79 6.44 -4.56 1.51
C TRP A 79 5.32 -3.80 2.22
N LYS A 80 5.30 -3.89 3.56
CA LYS A 80 4.31 -3.14 4.35
C LYS A 80 4.40 -1.65 4.06
N TYR A 81 5.61 -1.13 4.01
CA TYR A 81 5.82 0.28 3.73
C TYR A 81 5.24 0.69 2.38
N TRP A 82 5.54 -0.08 1.33
CA TRP A 82 5.03 0.27 0.00
C TRP A 82 3.52 0.16 -0.09
N ILE A 83 2.92 -0.83 0.59
CA ILE A 83 1.47 -0.94 0.62
C ILE A 83 0.86 0.30 1.26
N LEU A 84 1.43 0.75 2.36
CA LEU A 84 0.86 1.88 3.10
C LEU A 84 1.13 3.23 2.45
N THR A 85 2.21 3.36 1.70
CA THR A 85 2.55 4.65 1.10
C THR A 85 2.13 4.78 -0.35
N SER A 86 1.99 3.67 -1.07
CA SER A 86 1.72 3.71 -2.50
C SER A 86 0.35 3.18 -2.88
N LEU A 87 -0.14 2.17 -2.19
CA LEU A 87 -1.41 1.54 -2.56
C LEU A 87 -2.57 2.04 -1.71
N ALA A 88 -2.45 1.95 -0.39
CA ALA A 88 -3.56 2.32 0.50
C ALA A 88 -4.03 3.77 0.34
N PRO A 89 -3.15 4.74 0.03
CA PRO A 89 -3.64 6.10 -0.20
C PRO A 89 -4.61 6.22 -1.38
N LEU A 90 -4.63 5.24 -2.27
CA LEU A 90 -5.57 5.22 -3.40
C LEU A 90 -6.92 4.63 -3.02
N PHE A 91 -7.04 4.08 -1.84
CA PHE A 91 -8.28 3.44 -1.37
C PHE A 91 -9.28 4.49 -0.89
N SER A 92 -10.55 4.09 -0.88
CA SER A 92 -11.58 4.92 -0.29
C SER A 92 -11.37 5.05 1.21
N GLU A 93 -11.98 6.09 1.78
CA GLU A 93 -11.91 6.29 3.22
C GLU A 93 -12.47 5.08 3.97
N GLU A 94 -13.55 4.52 3.46
CA GLU A 94 -14.18 3.36 4.09
C GLU A 94 -13.24 2.17 4.13
N SER A 95 -12.52 1.92 3.02
CA SER A 95 -11.57 0.82 2.98
C SER A 95 -10.44 1.01 3.96
N VAL A 96 -9.90 2.23 4.06
CA VAL A 96 -8.82 2.50 5.00
C VAL A 96 -9.33 2.36 6.44
N GLN A 97 -10.56 2.80 6.70
CA GLN A 97 -11.13 2.64 8.05
C GLN A 97 -11.22 1.18 8.45
N SER A 98 -11.49 0.29 7.50
CA SER A 98 -11.55 -1.13 7.82
C SER A 98 -10.19 -1.71 8.17
N LEU A 99 -9.11 -1.00 7.86
CA LEU A 99 -7.75 -1.41 8.23
C LEU A 99 -7.31 -0.78 9.57
N ARG A 100 -8.16 0.04 10.19
CA ARG A 100 -7.77 0.79 11.38
C ARG A 100 -7.14 -0.09 12.47
N PRO A 101 -7.70 -1.26 12.83
CA PRO A 101 -7.07 -2.04 13.91
C PRO A 101 -5.62 -2.41 13.63
N VAL A 102 -5.30 -2.85 12.40
CA VAL A 102 -3.92 -3.22 12.09
C VAL A 102 -3.04 -1.98 11.97
N LEU A 103 -3.59 -0.86 11.50
CA LEU A 103 -2.83 0.37 11.45
C LEU A 103 -2.50 0.87 12.85
N GLU A 104 -3.46 0.81 13.76
CA GLU A 104 -3.24 1.24 15.13
C GLU A 104 -2.22 0.35 15.84
N ARG A 105 -2.27 -0.96 15.60
CA ARG A 105 -1.27 -1.86 16.17
C ARG A 105 0.13 -1.46 15.66
N THR A 106 0.25 -1.16 14.36
CA THR A 106 1.54 -0.78 13.78
C THR A 106 2.09 0.50 14.40
N VAL A 107 1.21 1.40 14.84
CA VAL A 107 1.62 2.65 15.48
C VAL A 107 1.94 2.43 16.96
N THR A 108 1.10 1.68 17.67
CA THR A 108 1.20 1.59 19.13
C THR A 108 2.08 0.45 19.61
N ALA A 109 2.21 -0.61 18.80
CA ALA A 109 3.01 -1.77 19.20
C ALA A 109 3.78 -2.31 17.98
N PRO A 110 4.63 -1.47 17.37
CA PRO A 110 5.36 -1.89 16.17
C PRO A 110 6.48 -2.87 16.50
N THR A 111 6.84 -3.68 15.51
CA THR A 111 8.05 -4.46 15.59
C THR A 111 9.24 -3.55 15.31
N ARG A 112 10.44 -4.04 15.63
CA ARG A 112 11.64 -3.28 15.35
C ARG A 112 11.80 -3.02 13.86
N GLY A 113 11.53 -4.02 13.02
CA GLY A 113 11.63 -3.84 11.57
C GLY A 113 10.64 -2.83 11.06
N GLU A 114 9.44 -2.79 11.64
CA GLU A 114 8.44 -1.80 11.23
C GLU A 114 8.90 -0.39 11.55
N ILE A 115 9.62 -0.22 12.65
CA ILE A 115 10.19 1.08 12.98
C ILE A 115 11.32 1.43 12.02
N GLU A 116 12.22 0.49 11.79
CA GLU A 116 13.40 0.73 10.94
C GLU A 116 13.02 1.04 9.50
N GLU A 117 11.98 0.40 8.99
CA GLU A 117 11.52 0.64 7.62
C GLU A 117 10.44 1.70 7.54
N GLU A 118 10.20 2.42 8.62
CA GLU A 118 9.27 3.55 8.67
C GLU A 118 7.82 3.18 8.41
N VAL A 119 7.47 1.93 8.65
CA VAL A 119 6.08 1.46 8.50
C VAL A 119 5.18 2.18 9.51
N THR A 120 5.70 2.42 10.72
CA THR A 120 4.95 3.11 11.76
C THR A 120 4.51 4.50 11.30
N GLY A 121 5.43 5.25 10.69
CA GLY A 121 5.10 6.59 10.19
C GLY A 121 4.07 6.55 9.08
N ALA A 122 4.19 5.55 8.19
CA ALA A 122 3.24 5.41 7.09
C ALA A 122 1.84 5.11 7.63
N ALA A 123 1.74 4.22 8.62
CA ALA A 123 0.46 3.89 9.24
C ALA A 123 -0.14 5.10 9.93
N ALA A 124 0.68 5.85 10.65
CA ALA A 124 0.22 7.05 11.34
C ALA A 124 -0.33 8.08 10.36
N SER A 125 0.31 8.21 9.21
CA SER A 125 -0.14 9.16 8.19
C SER A 125 -1.52 8.80 7.66
N LEU A 126 -1.76 7.52 7.43
CA LEU A 126 -3.07 7.08 6.98
C LEU A 126 -4.14 7.31 8.03
N LEU A 127 -3.81 7.09 9.30
CA LEU A 127 -4.77 7.32 10.38
C LEU A 127 -5.11 8.80 10.51
N ARG A 128 -4.13 9.68 10.37
CA ARG A 128 -4.38 11.12 10.43
C ARG A 128 -5.25 11.58 9.27
N LYS A 129 -5.02 11.04 8.09
CA LYS A 129 -5.81 11.38 6.92
C LYS A 129 -7.29 11.11 7.14
N ARG A 130 -7.59 10.02 7.86
CA ARG A 130 -8.99 9.65 8.10
C ARG A 130 -9.63 10.46 9.19
N LYS A 131 -8.81 11.04 10.06
CA LYS A 131 -9.33 11.84 11.15
C LYS A 131 -9.71 13.24 10.72
N GLY A 132 -8.91 13.84 9.86
CA GLY A 132 -9.10 15.22 9.46
C GLY A 132 -9.30 15.37 7.98
N ARG A 133 -10.16 16.28 7.60
CA ARG A 133 -10.38 16.58 6.20
C ARG A 133 -9.24 17.39 5.62
N ASP A 134 -8.45 17.97 6.49
CA ASP A 134 -7.33 18.81 6.11
C ASP A 134 -6.03 18.05 6.04
N TRP A 135 -6.12 16.74 5.86
CA TRP A 135 -4.93 15.92 5.82
C TRP A 135 -3.94 16.46 4.79
N GLN A 136 -2.70 16.54 5.22
CA GLN A 136 -1.59 16.93 4.37
C GLN A 136 -0.71 15.71 4.15
N PRO A 137 -0.16 15.53 2.96
CA PRO A 137 0.77 14.42 2.76
C PRO A 137 1.98 14.57 3.67
N PRO A 138 2.54 13.46 4.11
CA PRO A 138 3.75 13.55 4.93
C PRO A 138 4.86 14.23 4.15
N ARG A 139 5.68 14.96 4.87
CA ARG A 139 6.84 15.59 4.27
C ARG A 139 7.86 14.52 3.92
N SER A 140 8.80 14.89 3.08
CA SER A 140 9.86 13.95 2.75
C SER A 140 10.64 13.60 4.01
N ARG A 141 11.36 12.50 3.96
CA ARG A 141 12.16 12.07 5.10
C ARG A 141 13.20 13.12 5.47
N VAL A 142 13.70 13.81 4.47
CA VAL A 142 14.67 14.86 4.72
C VAL A 142 14.05 15.95 5.59
N GLU A 143 12.80 16.29 5.33
CA GLU A 143 12.11 17.31 6.11
C GLU A 143 11.85 16.86 7.55
N TRP A 144 11.64 15.56 7.74
CA TRP A 144 11.47 15.05 9.08
C TRP A 144 12.68 15.30 9.95
N GLY A 145 13.85 15.16 9.35
CA GLY A 145 15.08 15.37 10.09
C GLY A 145 15.39 16.80 10.39
N SER A 146 14.86 17.71 9.63
CA SER A 146 15.15 19.13 9.87
C SER A 146 14.10 19.74 10.74
N THR A 147 13.66 19.96 11.15
CA THR A 147 12.75 20.60 11.68
C THR A 147 12.56 21.82 11.74
N GLU A 148 12.67 21.98 11.32
CA GLU A 148 12.29 22.65 10.94
C GLU A 148 12.07 23.49 10.59
N ARG A 149 12.25 24.01 10.58
CA ARG A 149 11.95 24.66 9.92
C ARG A 149 11.48 25.37 9.66
N LYS A 150 11.55 25.60 9.86
CA LYS A 150 11.00 26.10 9.33
C LYS A 150 10.35 26.48 9.19
N ASP A 151 10.28 26.40 9.59
CA ASP A 151 9.55 26.67 9.23
C ASP A 151 9.04 27.25 9.25
N SER A 152 9.06 27.57 9.54
CA SER A 152 8.47 27.90 9.25
C SER A 152 8.10 28.53 8.85
N HIS A 153 8.08 28.84 8.73
CA HIS A 153 7.53 29.16 8.02
C HIS A 153 6.83 29.16 7.65
N GLU A 154 6.68 29.20 7.58
CA GLU A 154 5.92 29.21 7.07
C GLU A 154 5.31 28.80 7.29
N GLY A 155 5.41 28.77 7.62
CA GLY A 155 4.93 28.11 7.74
C GLY A 155 4.45 27.58 7.98
#